data_64cb69659dc632abf4111884ae425f97
#
_entry.id   64cb69659dc632abf4111884ae425f97
#
_cell.length_a   1.000
_cell.length_b   1.000
_cell.length_c   1.000
_cell.angle_alpha   90.00
_cell.angle_beta   90.00
_cell.angle_gamma   90.00
#
_symmetry.space_group_name_H-M   'P 1'
#
loop_
_entity.id
_entity.type
_entity.pdbx_description
1 polymer ?
#
loop_
_entity_poly.entity_id
_entity_poly.type
_entity_poly.pdbx_seq_one_letter_code
_entity_poly.pdbx_strand_id
1 'polypeptide(L)'
;QLVAAMAGLMLGLSAGAASAMGGPSGAAVGMPAQGHIGEVIVNPYKIAPLTAIVRTGGYVVKNASVRVVPKKGGREIAYKVSDRQIRTHAGIPIAGLYADYLNTVEVSYTRVSADGKSEDFTDRLQFYAPPVFSISNGMPGQQRMFNVEVNKVDPGFEDRLYLVNSQLIPMAPQGARFVWNNPAGGALEWTINSQIGIIDTAGDVRWYLLNDLINDQSDPWTSGLMMGFQQTKDGALTWGFGQRWVKYDLMGREIFNRKLPPTYADFSHAYDLSLIHI
;
A
#
# COMPACT_ATOMS: atom_id res chain seq x y z
N GLN A 1 27.92 -45.06 44.10
CA GLN A 1 26.51 -44.67 43.89
C GLN A 1 26.49 -43.47 42.93
N LEU A 2 26.15 -43.75 41.65
CA LEU A 2 25.94 -42.74 40.62
C LEU A 2 24.48 -42.26 40.71
N VAL A 3 24.28 -40.97 40.91
CA VAL A 3 22.97 -40.31 40.73
C VAL A 3 23.00 -39.69 39.34
N ALA A 4 22.26 -40.29 38.43
CA ALA A 4 22.01 -39.73 37.10
C ALA A 4 20.97 -38.63 37.22
N ALA A 5 21.37 -37.37 36.99
CA ALA A 5 20.46 -36.24 36.82
C ALA A 5 20.02 -36.18 35.35
N MET A 6 18.79 -36.57 35.08
CA MET A 6 18.13 -36.27 33.81
C MET A 6 17.80 -34.76 33.75
N ALA A 7 18.57 -34.01 32.96
CA ALA A 7 18.20 -32.67 32.58
C ALA A 7 17.22 -32.77 31.39
N GLY A 8 15.94 -32.54 31.65
CA GLY A 8 14.92 -32.41 30.65
C GLY A 8 15.18 -31.16 29.82
N LEU A 9 15.54 -31.33 28.55
CA LEU A 9 15.66 -30.26 27.58
C LEU A 9 14.26 -29.82 27.19
N MET A 10 13.74 -28.78 27.83
CA MET A 10 12.58 -28.07 27.37
C MET A 10 13.00 -27.30 26.11
N LEU A 11 12.74 -27.86 24.96
CA LEU A 11 12.71 -27.12 23.72
C LEU A 11 11.50 -26.17 23.75
N GLY A 12 11.71 -25.00 24.32
CA GLY A 12 10.83 -23.86 24.12
C GLY A 12 10.89 -23.49 22.64
N LEU A 13 9.89 -23.88 21.90
CA LEU A 13 9.57 -23.24 20.63
C LEU A 13 9.22 -21.78 20.92
N SER A 14 10.24 -20.94 21.07
CA SER A 14 10.05 -19.52 20.85
C SER A 14 9.64 -19.43 19.38
N ALA A 15 8.36 -19.14 19.13
CA ALA A 15 7.93 -18.54 17.89
C ALA A 15 8.74 -17.25 17.77
N GLY A 16 9.89 -17.36 17.13
CA GLY A 16 10.68 -16.23 16.76
C GLY A 16 9.76 -15.34 15.94
N ALA A 17 9.34 -14.22 16.53
CA ALA A 17 8.87 -13.12 15.74
C ALA A 17 9.99 -12.90 14.73
N ALA A 18 9.79 -13.36 13.52
CA ALA A 18 10.61 -12.96 12.40
C ALA A 18 10.41 -11.44 12.36
N SER A 19 11.31 -10.73 13.01
CA SER A 19 11.54 -9.34 12.73
C SER A 19 11.92 -9.33 11.26
N ALA A 20 10.91 -9.21 10.41
CA ALA A 20 11.15 -8.81 9.05
C ALA A 20 11.82 -7.45 9.18
N MET A 21 13.13 -7.47 9.26
CA MET A 21 13.96 -6.34 8.93
C MET A 21 13.69 -6.08 7.45
N GLY A 22 12.46 -5.66 7.17
CA GLY A 22 12.15 -5.02 5.93
C GLY A 22 13.11 -3.86 5.87
N GLY A 23 14.10 -3.96 5.01
CA GLY A 23 14.91 -2.81 4.68
C GLY A 23 13.97 -1.67 4.32
N PRO A 24 14.47 -0.42 4.29
CA PRO A 24 13.70 0.80 4.06
C PRO A 24 12.98 0.83 2.70
N SER A 25 13.10 -0.20 1.92
CA SER A 25 12.46 -0.36 0.64
C SER A 25 11.12 -1.05 0.83
N GLY A 26 10.16 -0.71 -0.01
CA GLY A 26 8.92 -1.43 -0.16
C GLY A 26 9.12 -2.88 -0.58
N ALA A 27 9.83 -3.69 0.18
CA ALA A 27 9.99 -5.10 -0.14
C ALA A 27 8.66 -5.83 -0.04
N ALA A 28 8.40 -6.69 -1.01
CA ALA A 28 7.33 -7.66 -0.90
C ALA A 28 7.76 -8.79 0.05
N VAL A 29 6.89 -9.16 0.98
CA VAL A 29 7.16 -10.22 1.95
C VAL A 29 6.18 -11.36 1.73
N GLY A 30 6.69 -12.50 1.26
CA GLY A 30 5.91 -13.74 1.12
C GLY A 30 5.83 -14.51 2.44
N MET A 31 4.67 -15.07 2.72
CA MET A 31 4.41 -15.93 3.86
C MET A 31 3.69 -17.19 3.40
N PRO A 32 3.91 -18.35 4.07
CA PRO A 32 3.21 -19.58 3.73
C PRO A 32 1.69 -19.40 3.74
N ALA A 33 0.99 -20.29 3.03
CA ALA A 33 -0.46 -20.38 3.10
C ALA A 33 -0.91 -20.58 4.56
N GLN A 34 -1.90 -19.81 4.96
CA GLN A 34 -2.50 -19.86 6.30
C GLN A 34 -3.94 -20.38 6.29
N GLY A 35 -4.47 -20.66 5.11
CA GLY A 35 -5.83 -21.10 4.88
C GLY A 35 -5.92 -22.15 3.78
N HIS A 36 -7.07 -22.18 3.10
CA HIS A 36 -7.41 -23.23 2.10
C HIS A 36 -7.00 -22.87 0.68
N ILE A 37 -6.31 -21.73 0.48
CA ILE A 37 -5.71 -21.29 -0.79
C ILE A 37 -4.23 -20.97 -0.60
N GLY A 38 -3.60 -20.22 -1.49
CA GLY A 38 -2.16 -20.08 -1.55
C GLY A 38 -1.54 -19.14 -0.49
N GLU A 39 -0.31 -18.82 -0.72
CA GLU A 39 0.51 -17.94 0.13
C GLU A 39 -0.04 -16.51 0.26
N VAL A 40 0.37 -15.82 1.32
CA VAL A 40 0.10 -14.39 1.51
C VAL A 40 1.33 -13.59 1.15
N ILE A 41 1.17 -12.56 0.33
CA ILE A 41 2.25 -11.64 -0.03
C ILE A 41 1.87 -10.25 0.46
N VAL A 42 2.59 -9.75 1.45
CA VAL A 42 2.44 -8.37 1.95
C VAL A 42 3.21 -7.42 1.05
N ASN A 43 2.64 -6.24 0.77
CA ASN A 43 3.21 -5.23 -0.14
C ASN A 43 3.60 -5.80 -1.52
N PRO A 44 2.67 -6.44 -2.23
CA PRO A 44 2.98 -7.26 -3.40
C PRO A 44 3.63 -6.48 -4.55
N TYR A 45 3.30 -5.21 -4.68
CA TYR A 45 3.85 -4.32 -5.72
C TYR A 45 4.94 -3.37 -5.19
N LYS A 46 5.38 -3.54 -3.94
CA LYS A 46 6.52 -2.86 -3.30
C LYS A 46 6.32 -1.38 -2.96
N ILE A 47 5.20 -0.79 -3.30
CA ILE A 47 4.96 0.65 -3.12
C ILE A 47 3.71 0.99 -2.28
N ALA A 48 2.94 -0.01 -1.85
CA ALA A 48 1.78 0.16 -0.98
C ALA A 48 1.85 -0.78 0.23
N PRO A 49 2.64 -0.44 1.27
CA PRO A 49 3.02 -1.36 2.35
C PRO A 49 1.87 -1.91 3.19
N LEU A 50 0.73 -1.20 3.26
CA LEU A 50 -0.45 -1.63 4.02
C LEU A 50 -1.44 -2.41 3.14
N THR A 51 -0.90 -3.19 2.19
CA THR A 51 -1.68 -4.09 1.32
C THR A 51 -1.09 -5.50 1.34
N ALA A 52 -1.92 -6.48 0.98
CA ALA A 52 -1.47 -7.85 0.78
C ALA A 52 -2.29 -8.54 -0.32
N ILE A 53 -1.81 -9.65 -0.83
CA ILE A 53 -2.55 -10.54 -1.72
C ILE A 53 -2.53 -11.95 -1.12
N VAL A 54 -3.69 -12.59 -1.06
CA VAL A 54 -3.78 -14.04 -0.83
C VAL A 54 -3.83 -14.71 -2.19
N ARG A 55 -2.78 -15.43 -2.56
CA ARG A 55 -2.70 -16.14 -3.84
C ARG A 55 -3.78 -17.21 -3.92
N THR A 56 -4.29 -17.47 -5.12
CA THR A 56 -5.32 -18.49 -5.29
C THR A 56 -4.81 -19.93 -5.14
N GLY A 57 -3.48 -20.14 -5.17
CA GLY A 57 -2.90 -21.48 -5.07
C GLY A 57 -3.25 -22.40 -6.25
N GLY A 58 -3.65 -21.84 -7.38
CA GLY A 58 -4.10 -22.60 -8.56
C GLY A 58 -5.59 -22.92 -8.59
N TYR A 59 -6.33 -22.56 -7.54
CA TYR A 59 -7.79 -22.71 -7.51
C TYR A 59 -8.50 -21.57 -8.25
N VAL A 60 -9.69 -21.84 -8.74
CA VAL A 60 -10.63 -20.80 -9.16
C VAL A 60 -11.36 -20.30 -7.90
N VAL A 61 -11.25 -19.00 -7.66
CA VAL A 61 -11.86 -18.34 -6.49
C VAL A 61 -12.91 -17.36 -6.97
N LYS A 62 -14.08 -17.38 -6.32
CA LYS A 62 -15.23 -16.51 -6.59
C LYS A 62 -15.84 -15.98 -5.30
N ASN A 63 -16.73 -15.00 -5.43
CA ASN A 63 -17.54 -14.45 -4.31
C ASN A 63 -16.66 -14.01 -3.11
N ALA A 64 -15.47 -13.49 -3.38
CA ALA A 64 -14.54 -13.14 -2.31
C ALA A 64 -14.97 -11.87 -1.57
N SER A 65 -14.75 -11.87 -0.28
CA SER A 65 -14.86 -10.70 0.60
C SER A 65 -13.71 -10.70 1.60
N VAL A 66 -13.34 -9.50 2.01
CA VAL A 66 -12.25 -9.26 2.95
C VAL A 66 -12.79 -8.44 4.12
N ARG A 67 -12.38 -8.81 5.33
CA ARG A 67 -12.64 -8.07 6.55
C ARG A 67 -11.33 -7.92 7.32
N VAL A 68 -10.83 -6.70 7.46
CA VAL A 68 -9.72 -6.39 8.35
C VAL A 68 -10.28 -6.18 9.74
N VAL A 69 -9.97 -7.10 10.64
CA VAL A 69 -10.49 -7.09 12.02
C VAL A 69 -9.93 -5.88 12.76
N PRO A 70 -10.77 -5.03 13.37
CA PRO A 70 -10.30 -3.83 14.04
C PRO A 70 -9.44 -4.17 15.26
N LYS A 71 -8.37 -3.42 15.46
CA LYS A 71 -7.65 -3.39 16.74
C LYS A 71 -8.52 -2.69 17.79
N LYS A 72 -8.15 -2.78 19.06
CA LYS A 72 -8.87 -2.07 20.13
C LYS A 72 -8.94 -0.57 19.83
N GLY A 73 -10.16 -0.04 19.73
CA GLY A 73 -10.43 1.36 19.41
C GLY A 73 -10.27 1.73 17.93
N GLY A 74 -9.89 0.78 17.09
CA GLY A 74 -9.78 1.00 15.64
C GLY A 74 -11.09 0.83 14.88
N ARG A 75 -11.03 1.01 13.55
CA ARG A 75 -12.18 0.89 12.65
C ARG A 75 -12.07 -0.36 11.79
N GLU A 76 -13.20 -1.00 11.59
CA GLU A 76 -13.31 -2.13 10.67
C GLU A 76 -13.23 -1.65 9.22
N ILE A 77 -12.58 -2.43 8.38
CA ILE A 77 -12.65 -2.28 6.92
C ILE A 77 -13.12 -3.60 6.35
N ALA A 78 -14.27 -3.59 5.68
CA ALA A 78 -14.83 -4.77 5.05
C ALA A 78 -15.35 -4.43 3.65
N TYR A 79 -15.06 -5.30 2.67
CA TYR A 79 -15.45 -5.09 1.28
C TYR A 79 -15.53 -6.40 0.50
N LYS A 80 -16.28 -6.37 -0.61
CA LYS A 80 -16.33 -7.44 -1.60
C LYS A 80 -15.22 -7.27 -2.63
N VAL A 81 -14.67 -8.38 -3.08
CA VAL A 81 -13.65 -8.44 -4.12
C VAL A 81 -14.27 -9.01 -5.39
N SER A 82 -14.19 -8.27 -6.48
CA SER A 82 -14.70 -8.73 -7.77
C SER A 82 -13.80 -9.79 -8.40
N ASP A 83 -14.36 -10.66 -9.23
CA ASP A 83 -13.61 -11.64 -10.01
C ASP A 83 -12.55 -10.98 -10.91
N ARG A 84 -12.81 -9.75 -11.37
CA ARG A 84 -11.84 -8.97 -12.13
C ARG A 84 -10.61 -8.63 -11.28
N GLN A 85 -10.80 -8.20 -10.03
CA GLN A 85 -9.69 -7.89 -9.11
C GLN A 85 -8.89 -9.16 -8.79
N ILE A 86 -9.58 -10.29 -8.54
CA ILE A 86 -8.92 -11.58 -8.31
C ILE A 86 -8.03 -11.96 -9.49
N ARG A 87 -8.56 -11.85 -10.72
CA ARG A 87 -7.75 -12.14 -11.92
C ARG A 87 -6.61 -11.16 -12.12
N THR A 88 -6.85 -9.86 -11.89
CA THR A 88 -5.84 -8.80 -12.06
C THR A 88 -4.64 -9.02 -11.15
N HIS A 89 -4.88 -9.44 -9.91
CA HIS A 89 -3.84 -9.62 -8.90
C HIS A 89 -3.38 -11.08 -8.73
N ALA A 90 -3.97 -12.01 -9.50
CA ALA A 90 -3.76 -13.45 -9.34
C ALA A 90 -3.97 -13.94 -7.90
N GLY A 91 -4.94 -13.33 -7.21
CA GLY A 91 -5.25 -13.57 -5.80
C GLY A 91 -6.28 -12.61 -5.27
N ILE A 92 -6.66 -12.76 -4.01
CA ILE A 92 -7.58 -11.87 -3.31
C ILE A 92 -6.81 -10.66 -2.77
N PRO A 93 -7.03 -9.44 -3.29
CA PRO A 93 -6.36 -8.25 -2.80
C PRO A 93 -6.91 -7.82 -1.44
N ILE A 94 -6.00 -7.51 -0.52
CA ILE A 94 -6.26 -7.00 0.81
C ILE A 94 -5.69 -5.59 0.92
N ALA A 95 -6.51 -4.62 1.32
CA ALA A 95 -6.10 -3.25 1.59
C ALA A 95 -6.70 -2.78 2.92
N GLY A 96 -6.12 -1.76 3.52
CA GLY A 96 -6.62 -1.20 4.76
C GLY A 96 -6.04 -1.85 6.02
N LEU A 97 -4.82 -2.38 5.95
CA LEU A 97 -4.11 -2.92 7.09
C LEU A 97 -3.73 -1.82 8.09
N TYR A 98 -3.59 -2.18 9.36
CA TYR A 98 -2.97 -1.32 10.37
C TYR A 98 -1.45 -1.39 10.25
N ALA A 99 -0.80 -0.24 10.31
CA ALA A 99 0.65 -0.13 10.34
C ALA A 99 1.20 -0.55 11.72
N ASP A 100 2.42 -1.07 11.75
CA ASP A 100 3.12 -1.55 12.96
C ASP A 100 2.24 -2.48 13.80
N TYR A 101 1.57 -3.42 13.15
CA TYR A 101 0.57 -4.24 13.79
C TYR A 101 0.49 -5.65 13.21
N LEU A 102 0.25 -6.63 14.08
CA LEU A 102 -0.10 -7.99 13.66
C LEU A 102 -1.59 -8.01 13.30
N ASN A 103 -1.87 -7.80 12.02
CA ASN A 103 -3.24 -7.76 11.52
C ASN A 103 -3.88 -9.13 11.53
N THR A 104 -5.15 -9.16 11.88
CA THR A 104 -6.03 -10.30 11.62
C THR A 104 -6.96 -9.94 10.48
N VAL A 105 -7.00 -10.79 9.46
CA VAL A 105 -7.84 -10.58 8.28
C VAL A 105 -8.69 -11.82 8.04
N GLU A 106 -9.98 -11.65 7.94
CA GLU A 106 -10.93 -12.69 7.56
C GLU A 106 -11.21 -12.59 6.06
N VAL A 107 -11.03 -13.68 5.35
CA VAL A 107 -11.22 -13.77 3.89
C VAL A 107 -12.23 -14.87 3.61
N SER A 108 -13.42 -14.49 3.17
CA SER A 108 -14.47 -15.44 2.78
C SER A 108 -14.52 -15.55 1.27
N TYR A 109 -14.67 -16.76 0.74
CA TYR A 109 -14.69 -17.01 -0.70
C TYR A 109 -15.27 -18.38 -1.02
N THR A 110 -15.68 -18.58 -2.29
CA THR A 110 -16.02 -19.88 -2.86
C THR A 110 -14.82 -20.37 -3.65
N ARG A 111 -14.26 -21.53 -3.27
CA ARG A 111 -13.23 -22.24 -4.01
C ARG A 111 -13.86 -23.24 -4.95
N VAL A 112 -13.47 -23.21 -6.21
CA VAL A 112 -13.88 -24.19 -7.21
C VAL A 112 -12.69 -25.07 -7.56
N SER A 113 -12.84 -26.36 -7.32
CA SER A 113 -11.81 -27.38 -7.63
C SER A 113 -11.83 -27.74 -9.11
N ALA A 114 -10.78 -28.44 -9.56
CA ALA A 114 -10.64 -28.85 -10.97
C ALA A 114 -11.77 -29.79 -11.45
N ASP A 115 -12.38 -30.56 -10.54
CA ASP A 115 -13.56 -31.41 -10.79
C ASP A 115 -14.88 -30.63 -10.83
N GLY A 116 -14.84 -29.31 -10.69
CA GLY A 116 -15.99 -28.41 -10.72
C GLY A 116 -16.76 -28.29 -9.40
N LYS A 117 -16.32 -28.96 -8.32
CA LYS A 117 -16.94 -28.80 -7.00
C LYS A 117 -16.65 -27.43 -6.42
N SER A 118 -17.68 -26.84 -5.85
CA SER A 118 -17.61 -25.53 -5.18
C SER A 118 -17.77 -25.72 -3.68
N GLU A 119 -16.91 -25.08 -2.92
CA GLU A 119 -16.89 -25.11 -1.46
C GLU A 119 -16.62 -23.72 -0.91
N ASP A 120 -17.39 -23.30 0.11
CA ASP A 120 -17.22 -21.99 0.74
C ASP A 120 -16.29 -22.09 1.93
N PHE A 121 -15.36 -21.13 2.00
CA PHE A 121 -14.39 -21.01 3.08
C PHE A 121 -14.42 -19.61 3.70
N THR A 122 -14.06 -19.55 4.97
CA THR A 122 -13.66 -18.31 5.65
C THR A 122 -12.36 -18.59 6.36
N ASP A 123 -11.28 -18.06 5.80
CA ASP A 123 -9.94 -18.16 6.37
C ASP A 123 -9.66 -16.97 7.27
N ARG A 124 -9.03 -17.24 8.41
CA ARG A 124 -8.56 -16.21 9.34
C ARG A 124 -7.03 -16.16 9.30
N LEU A 125 -6.53 -15.10 8.68
CA LEU A 125 -5.12 -14.91 8.42
C LEU A 125 -4.51 -13.95 9.44
N GLN A 126 -3.25 -14.18 9.81
CA GLN A 126 -2.50 -13.28 10.68
C GLN A 126 -1.16 -12.94 10.04
N PHE A 127 -0.91 -11.67 9.86
CA PHE A 127 0.38 -11.18 9.36
C PHE A 127 0.67 -9.76 9.81
N TYR A 128 1.95 -9.50 10.00
CA TYR A 128 2.44 -8.20 10.40
C TYR A 128 2.56 -7.26 9.21
N ALA A 129 2.07 -6.04 9.35
CA ALA A 129 2.35 -4.96 8.43
C ALA A 129 3.34 -3.97 9.08
N PRO A 130 4.35 -3.49 8.34
CA PRO A 130 5.40 -2.65 8.89
C PRO A 130 4.86 -1.29 9.33
N PRO A 131 5.61 -0.55 10.19
CA PRO A 131 5.25 0.82 10.53
C PRO A 131 5.20 1.71 9.29
N VAL A 132 4.46 2.81 9.39
CA VAL A 132 4.44 3.81 8.33
C VAL A 132 5.85 4.33 8.13
N PHE A 133 6.30 4.22 6.91
CA PHE A 133 7.63 4.56 6.51
C PHE A 133 7.58 5.58 5.36
N SER A 134 8.30 6.68 5.48
CA SER A 134 8.49 7.60 4.37
C SER A 134 9.96 7.72 4.04
N ILE A 135 10.27 7.78 2.76
CA ILE A 135 11.60 8.11 2.28
C ILE A 135 11.63 9.62 2.07
N SER A 136 12.48 10.32 2.79
CA SER A 136 12.72 11.74 2.58
C SER A 136 14.14 11.93 2.08
N ASN A 137 14.30 12.56 0.92
CA ASN A 137 15.62 12.85 0.31
C ASN A 137 16.52 11.64 0.09
N GLY A 138 15.94 10.48 -0.21
CA GLY A 138 16.70 9.23 -0.36
C GLY A 138 17.25 8.66 0.95
N MET A 139 16.94 9.27 2.07
CA MET A 139 17.30 8.78 3.39
C MET A 139 16.11 8.04 4.00
N PRO A 140 16.27 6.76 4.34
CA PRO A 140 15.23 6.03 5.05
C PRO A 140 15.05 6.62 6.44
N GLY A 141 13.81 6.91 6.79
CA GLY A 141 13.45 7.42 8.12
C GLY A 141 12.01 7.05 8.47
N GLN A 142 11.79 6.66 9.72
CA GLN A 142 10.45 6.60 10.27
C GLN A 142 9.95 8.03 10.48
N GLN A 143 9.31 8.60 9.49
CA GLN A 143 8.58 9.83 9.68
C GLN A 143 7.09 9.50 9.75
N ARG A 144 6.41 10.09 10.71
CA ARG A 144 4.95 10.04 10.73
C ARG A 144 4.46 10.73 9.46
N MET A 145 3.80 9.99 8.61
CA MET A 145 3.29 10.50 7.35
C MET A 145 2.30 11.64 7.57
N PHE A 146 1.43 11.50 8.57
CA PHE A 146 0.49 12.52 8.99
C PHE A 146 0.42 12.55 10.50
N ASN A 147 0.44 13.74 11.09
CA ASN A 147 0.13 13.92 12.50
C ASN A 147 -1.38 14.11 12.60
N VAL A 148 -2.10 13.04 12.84
CA VAL A 148 -3.57 13.04 12.89
C VAL A 148 -4.02 13.13 14.33
N GLU A 149 -4.83 14.14 14.63
CA GLU A 149 -5.56 14.29 15.87
C GLU A 149 -7.07 14.29 15.56
N VAL A 150 -7.78 13.34 16.14
CA VAL A 150 -9.23 13.21 15.95
C VAL A 150 -9.93 13.92 17.10
N ASN A 151 -10.41 15.12 16.87
CA ASN A 151 -11.12 15.92 17.87
C ASN A 151 -12.57 15.48 18.03
N LYS A 152 -13.22 15.13 16.93
CA LYS A 152 -14.63 14.76 16.90
C LYS A 152 -14.93 13.96 15.65
N VAL A 153 -15.82 12.99 15.79
CA VAL A 153 -16.46 12.28 14.67
C VAL A 153 -17.96 12.48 14.80
N ASP A 154 -18.59 13.07 13.79
CA ASP A 154 -20.04 13.25 13.80
C ASP A 154 -20.74 11.89 13.52
N PRO A 155 -21.94 11.69 14.09
CA PRO A 155 -22.71 10.46 13.89
C PRO A 155 -22.93 10.17 12.40
N GLY A 156 -22.72 8.92 12.00
CA GLY A 156 -22.82 8.45 10.62
C GLY A 156 -21.57 8.65 9.76
N PHE A 157 -20.48 9.13 10.37
CA PHE A 157 -19.18 9.29 9.70
C PHE A 157 -18.10 8.34 10.23
N GLU A 158 -18.46 7.48 11.18
CA GLU A 158 -17.51 6.62 11.91
C GLU A 158 -16.70 5.70 10.99
N ASP A 159 -17.35 5.17 9.95
CA ASP A 159 -16.76 4.20 9.03
C ASP A 159 -16.16 4.83 7.77
N ARG A 160 -16.02 6.16 7.74
CA ARG A 160 -15.46 6.84 6.59
C ARG A 160 -13.94 6.71 6.55
N LEU A 161 -13.44 6.65 5.31
CA LEU A 161 -12.03 6.73 4.99
C LEU A 161 -11.76 8.03 4.23
N TYR A 162 -10.68 8.70 4.57
CA TYR A 162 -10.29 9.97 3.98
C TYR A 162 -9.00 9.79 3.18
N LEU A 163 -9.09 9.98 1.87
CA LEU A 163 -7.92 10.06 1.00
C LEU A 163 -7.31 11.46 1.16
N VAL A 164 -6.09 11.51 1.64
CA VAL A 164 -5.35 12.75 1.89
C VAL A 164 -4.10 12.79 1.04
N ASN A 165 -3.86 13.95 0.47
CA ASN A 165 -2.66 14.28 -0.26
C ASN A 165 -2.04 15.51 0.40
N SER A 166 -0.80 15.40 0.82
CA SER A 166 -0.05 16.47 1.46
C SER A 166 1.32 16.58 0.84
N GLN A 167 1.78 17.80 0.70
CA GLN A 167 3.17 18.07 0.38
C GLN A 167 3.90 18.28 1.70
N LEU A 168 4.73 17.33 2.08
CA LEU A 168 5.71 17.61 3.13
C LEU A 168 6.74 18.56 2.57
N ILE A 169 6.66 19.79 3.05
CA ILE A 169 7.85 20.65 3.09
C ILE A 169 8.51 20.31 4.43
N PRO A 170 9.49 19.41 4.48
CA PRO A 170 10.22 19.21 5.71
C PRO A 170 10.85 20.54 6.06
N MET A 171 10.78 20.88 7.30
CA MET A 171 11.50 22.02 7.86
C MET A 171 12.87 22.11 7.25
N ALA A 172 13.14 23.19 6.52
CA ALA A 172 14.39 23.44 5.82
C ALA A 172 15.61 22.92 6.59
N PRO A 173 16.61 22.40 5.96
CA PRO A 173 16.92 22.32 4.54
C PRO A 173 16.73 20.91 3.95
N GLN A 174 16.00 20.05 4.62
CA GLN A 174 16.07 18.60 4.38
C GLN A 174 14.99 18.05 3.46
N GLY A 175 14.14 18.84 2.89
CA GLY A 175 12.99 18.28 2.22
C GLY A 175 12.56 18.88 0.92
N ALA A 176 13.04 20.02 0.55
CA ALA A 176 12.85 20.52 -0.81
C ALA A 176 14.19 20.39 -1.54
N ARG A 177 14.23 19.55 -2.54
CA ARG A 177 15.33 19.58 -3.50
C ARG A 177 14.97 20.61 -4.56
N PHE A 178 15.73 21.69 -4.62
CA PHE A 178 15.72 22.56 -5.77
C PHE A 178 16.63 21.97 -6.84
N VAL A 179 16.09 21.65 -7.98
CA VAL A 179 16.89 21.24 -9.14
C VAL A 179 17.17 22.47 -9.97
N TRP A 180 18.09 23.31 -9.53
CA TRP A 180 18.43 24.59 -10.15
C TRP A 180 18.92 24.48 -11.60
N ASN A 181 19.36 23.30 -12.01
CA ASN A 181 19.85 23.04 -13.35
C ASN A 181 18.79 22.40 -14.25
N ASN A 182 17.53 22.42 -13.85
CA ASN A 182 16.47 21.89 -14.67
C ASN A 182 16.21 22.81 -15.86
N PRO A 183 16.41 22.36 -17.10
CA PRO A 183 16.24 23.18 -18.29
C PRO A 183 14.78 23.56 -18.56
N ALA A 184 13.83 22.88 -17.90
CA ALA A 184 12.41 23.09 -18.13
C ALA A 184 11.78 24.12 -17.18
N GLY A 185 12.36 24.35 -16.00
CA GLY A 185 11.78 25.21 -14.98
C GLY A 185 10.44 24.70 -14.42
N GLY A 186 9.74 25.57 -13.70
CA GLY A 186 8.39 25.29 -13.19
C GLY A 186 8.32 24.14 -12.18
N ALA A 187 7.37 23.24 -12.35
CA ALA A 187 7.16 22.12 -11.42
C ALA A 187 8.33 21.14 -11.35
N LEU A 188 9.18 21.11 -12.37
CA LEU A 188 10.38 20.29 -12.39
C LEU A 188 11.50 20.85 -11.51
N GLU A 189 11.45 22.11 -11.12
CA GLU A 189 12.42 22.73 -10.21
C GLU A 189 12.22 22.27 -8.76
N TRP A 190 11.05 21.71 -8.44
CA TRP A 190 10.67 21.37 -7.10
C TRP A 190 10.51 19.86 -6.97
N THR A 191 11.36 19.24 -6.20
CA THR A 191 11.20 17.85 -5.76
C THR A 191 10.76 17.86 -4.30
N ILE A 192 9.46 18.03 -4.09
CA ILE A 192 8.87 17.91 -2.76
C ILE A 192 8.22 16.52 -2.67
N ASN A 193 8.55 15.78 -1.63
CA ASN A 193 7.93 14.49 -1.38
C ASN A 193 6.46 14.69 -1.04
N SER A 194 5.61 14.39 -1.99
CA SER A 194 4.17 14.33 -1.74
C SER A 194 3.85 13.09 -0.93
N GLN A 195 3.01 13.24 0.07
CA GLN A 195 2.49 12.13 0.85
C GLN A 195 1.05 11.85 0.44
N ILE A 196 0.76 10.61 0.14
CA ILE A 196 -0.59 10.16 -0.16
C ILE A 196 -0.93 9.05 0.81
N GLY A 197 -2.03 9.18 1.50
CA GLY A 197 -2.50 8.16 2.42
C GLY A 197 -4.01 8.13 2.55
N ILE A 198 -4.51 7.06 3.10
CA ILE A 198 -5.89 6.93 3.54
C ILE A 198 -5.89 6.79 5.05
N ILE A 199 -6.71 7.61 5.70
CA ILE A 199 -6.83 7.71 7.15
C ILE A 199 -8.26 7.35 7.53
N ASP A 200 -8.41 6.57 8.60
CA ASP A 200 -9.73 6.31 9.19
C ASP A 200 -10.09 7.32 10.29
N THR A 201 -11.30 7.21 10.79
CA THR A 201 -11.84 8.09 11.84
C THR A 201 -11.32 7.80 13.24
N ALA A 202 -10.49 6.79 13.41
CA ALA A 202 -9.72 6.57 14.65
C ALA A 202 -8.33 7.24 14.58
N GLY A 203 -7.99 7.85 13.43
CA GLY A 203 -6.70 8.49 13.20
C GLY A 203 -5.61 7.55 12.71
N ASP A 204 -5.96 6.30 12.38
CA ASP A 204 -5.00 5.34 11.87
C ASP A 204 -4.78 5.53 10.37
N VAL A 205 -3.51 5.47 9.94
CA VAL A 205 -3.17 5.35 8.52
C VAL A 205 -3.47 3.92 8.09
N ARG A 206 -4.40 3.77 7.14
CA ARG A 206 -4.88 2.48 6.66
C ARG A 206 -4.35 2.12 5.27
N TRP A 207 -3.76 3.07 4.60
CA TRP A 207 -3.10 2.91 3.31
C TRP A 207 -2.17 4.10 3.06
N TYR A 208 -1.07 3.87 2.37
CA TYR A 208 -0.23 4.94 1.86
C TYR A 208 0.61 4.44 0.68
N LEU A 209 1.13 5.37 -0.10
CA LEU A 209 1.94 5.10 -1.28
C LEU A 209 3.38 5.58 -1.06
N LEU A 210 4.34 4.73 -1.38
CA LEU A 210 5.76 5.07 -1.44
C LEU A 210 6.06 5.68 -2.82
N ASN A 211 5.58 6.89 -3.06
CA ASN A 211 5.71 7.56 -4.36
C ASN A 211 7.17 7.87 -4.72
N ASP A 212 8.08 7.99 -3.76
CA ASP A 212 9.51 8.16 -4.01
C ASP A 212 10.13 6.98 -4.77
N LEU A 213 9.53 5.80 -4.67
CA LEU A 213 9.96 4.63 -5.45
C LEU A 213 9.45 4.67 -6.90
N ILE A 214 8.49 5.55 -7.20
CA ILE A 214 7.96 5.77 -8.55
C ILE A 214 8.75 6.88 -9.24
N ASN A 215 9.08 7.92 -8.49
CA ASN A 215 9.78 9.09 -8.97
C ASN A 215 11.29 8.82 -8.99
N ASP A 216 11.90 8.83 -10.16
CA ASP A 216 13.35 8.80 -10.26
C ASP A 216 13.92 10.18 -9.98
N GLN A 217 14.38 10.39 -8.76
CA GLN A 217 14.96 11.65 -8.31
C GLN A 217 16.30 11.98 -8.98
N SER A 218 16.93 11.02 -9.65
CA SER A 218 18.19 11.20 -10.36
C SER A 218 18.00 11.76 -11.78
N ASP A 219 16.82 11.55 -12.36
CA ASP A 219 16.46 12.09 -13.68
C ASP A 219 15.61 13.36 -13.49
N PRO A 220 16.15 14.56 -13.83
CA PRO A 220 15.42 15.82 -13.68
C PRO A 220 14.12 15.87 -14.48
N TRP A 221 13.97 15.07 -15.53
CA TRP A 221 12.77 14.99 -16.34
C TRP A 221 11.68 14.07 -15.73
N THR A 222 12.02 13.32 -14.70
CA THR A 222 11.10 12.43 -13.98
C THR A 222 10.92 12.82 -12.52
N SER A 223 11.55 13.91 -12.08
CA SER A 223 11.36 14.51 -10.78
C SER A 223 10.31 15.62 -10.82
N GLY A 224 9.89 16.10 -9.69
CA GLY A 224 8.98 17.23 -9.58
C GLY A 224 7.83 16.98 -8.60
N LEU A 225 6.99 18.00 -8.48
CA LEU A 225 5.79 17.92 -7.66
C LEU A 225 4.78 16.93 -8.24
N MET A 226 4.06 16.28 -7.35
CA MET A 226 2.85 15.56 -7.72
C MET A 226 1.75 16.54 -8.10
N MET A 227 1.42 16.59 -9.37
CA MET A 227 0.45 17.53 -9.94
C MET A 227 -0.85 16.81 -10.31
N GLY A 228 -1.98 17.51 -10.16
CA GLY A 228 -3.28 17.03 -10.60
C GLY A 228 -3.67 15.68 -10.01
N PHE A 229 -3.28 15.41 -8.77
CA PHE A 229 -3.65 14.17 -8.10
C PHE A 229 -5.15 14.01 -7.98
N GLN A 230 -5.66 12.88 -8.44
CA GLN A 230 -7.08 12.56 -8.36
C GLN A 230 -7.34 11.06 -8.31
N GLN A 231 -8.46 10.69 -7.73
CA GLN A 231 -9.01 9.35 -7.83
C GLN A 231 -9.91 9.26 -9.05
N THR A 232 -9.68 8.25 -9.86
CA THR A 232 -10.47 7.97 -11.06
C THR A 232 -11.71 7.14 -10.74
N LYS A 233 -12.70 7.11 -11.65
CA LYS A 233 -13.97 6.39 -11.46
C LYS A 233 -13.81 4.89 -11.19
N ASP A 234 -12.73 4.29 -11.64
CA ASP A 234 -12.38 2.88 -11.39
C ASP A 234 -11.66 2.66 -10.04
N GLY A 235 -11.54 3.71 -9.22
CA GLY A 235 -10.90 3.67 -7.91
C GLY A 235 -9.39 3.77 -7.93
N ALA A 236 -8.76 3.84 -9.10
CA ALA A 236 -7.33 4.04 -9.23
C ALA A 236 -6.94 5.51 -8.98
N LEU A 237 -5.65 5.74 -8.75
CA LEU A 237 -5.06 7.05 -8.53
C LEU A 237 -4.25 7.46 -9.75
N THR A 238 -4.35 8.73 -10.16
CA THR A 238 -3.58 9.29 -11.25
C THR A 238 -3.00 10.65 -10.87
N TRP A 239 -1.82 10.94 -11.37
CA TRP A 239 -1.14 12.23 -11.20
C TRP A 239 -0.04 12.39 -12.23
N GLY A 240 0.47 13.62 -12.35
CA GLY A 240 1.66 13.92 -13.11
C GLY A 240 2.83 14.27 -12.21
N PHE A 241 4.03 14.01 -12.67
CA PHE A 241 5.27 14.49 -12.08
C PHE A 241 6.34 14.64 -13.16
N GLY A 242 7.01 15.78 -13.17
CA GLY A 242 7.93 16.08 -14.26
C GLY A 242 7.27 15.90 -15.62
N GLN A 243 7.89 15.15 -16.50
CA GLN A 243 7.33 14.81 -17.82
C GLN A 243 6.50 13.52 -17.84
N ARG A 244 6.13 12.99 -16.68
CA ARG A 244 5.41 11.72 -16.59
C ARG A 244 3.99 11.91 -16.12
N TRP A 245 3.13 11.09 -16.66
CA TRP A 245 1.75 10.89 -16.21
C TRP A 245 1.55 9.44 -15.86
N VAL A 246 1.09 9.20 -14.65
CA VAL A 246 1.00 7.85 -14.09
C VAL A 246 -0.39 7.53 -13.58
N LYS A 247 -0.70 6.24 -13.56
CA LYS A 247 -1.89 5.70 -12.93
C LYS A 247 -1.55 4.40 -12.22
N TYR A 248 -1.96 4.32 -10.95
CA TYR A 248 -1.75 3.18 -10.07
C TYR A 248 -3.07 2.77 -9.41
N ASP A 249 -3.26 1.49 -9.18
CA ASP A 249 -4.37 1.05 -8.32
C ASP A 249 -3.97 1.09 -6.83
N LEU A 250 -4.96 0.87 -5.95
CA LEU A 250 -4.73 0.90 -4.50
C LEU A 250 -3.82 -0.23 -3.99
N MET A 251 -3.57 -1.25 -4.79
CA MET A 251 -2.58 -2.28 -4.45
C MET A 251 -1.14 -1.84 -4.75
N GLY A 252 -0.98 -0.70 -5.42
CA GLY A 252 0.32 -0.20 -5.89
C GLY A 252 0.74 -0.77 -7.25
N ARG A 253 -0.18 -1.42 -7.99
CA ARG A 253 0.11 -1.93 -9.32
C ARG A 253 0.06 -0.78 -10.32
N GLU A 254 1.12 -0.63 -11.10
CA GLU A 254 1.14 0.32 -12.21
C GLU A 254 0.14 -0.10 -13.29
N ILE A 255 -0.73 0.85 -13.68
CA ILE A 255 -1.66 0.71 -14.79
C ILE A 255 -1.02 1.29 -16.04
N PHE A 256 -0.45 2.49 -15.90
CA PHE A 256 0.42 3.08 -16.91
C PHE A 256 1.39 4.10 -16.29
N ASN A 257 2.49 4.31 -17.01
CA ASN A 257 3.48 5.35 -16.75
C ASN A 257 3.93 5.88 -18.10
N ARG A 258 3.44 7.07 -18.46
CA ARG A 258 3.62 7.66 -19.79
C ARG A 258 4.49 8.90 -19.71
N LYS A 259 5.47 9.00 -20.59
CA LYS A 259 6.30 10.18 -20.73
C LYS A 259 5.69 11.11 -21.80
N LEU A 260 5.74 12.41 -21.56
CA LEU A 260 5.42 13.41 -22.56
C LEU A 260 6.41 13.32 -23.75
N PRO A 261 5.97 13.69 -24.96
CA PRO A 261 6.89 13.88 -26.08
C PRO A 261 7.98 14.90 -25.72
N PRO A 262 9.20 14.78 -26.27
CA PRO A 262 10.36 15.61 -25.91
C PRO A 262 10.16 17.13 -26.10
N THR A 263 9.15 17.53 -26.87
CA THR A 263 8.81 18.94 -27.12
C THR A 263 8.04 19.61 -25.98
N TYR A 264 7.57 18.83 -25.00
CA TYR A 264 6.82 19.34 -23.86
C TYR A 264 7.65 19.21 -22.60
N ALA A 265 7.78 20.32 -21.88
CA ALA A 265 8.62 20.38 -20.70
C ALA A 265 7.93 19.84 -19.45
N ASP A 266 6.63 20.09 -19.30
CA ASP A 266 5.90 19.81 -18.06
C ASP A 266 4.39 19.65 -18.32
N PHE A 267 3.68 19.18 -17.29
CA PHE A 267 2.23 19.08 -17.28
C PHE A 267 1.59 20.30 -16.60
N SER A 268 0.32 20.56 -16.92
CA SER A 268 -0.50 21.52 -16.18
C SER A 268 -0.80 21.01 -14.75
N HIS A 269 -1.21 21.93 -13.88
CA HIS A 269 -1.65 21.63 -12.51
C HIS A 269 -2.93 20.78 -12.43
N ALA A 270 -3.69 20.71 -13.50
CA ALA A 270 -4.93 19.94 -13.59
C ALA A 270 -4.83 18.88 -14.70
N TYR A 271 -5.32 17.69 -14.38
CA TYR A 271 -5.40 16.55 -15.30
C TYR A 271 -6.86 16.15 -15.44
N ASP A 272 -7.46 16.53 -16.53
CA ASP A 272 -8.76 16.02 -16.91
C ASP A 272 -8.60 14.85 -17.87
N LEU A 273 -9.00 13.67 -17.42
CA LEU A 273 -9.12 12.51 -18.29
C LEU A 273 -10.32 12.74 -19.22
N SER A 274 -10.04 13.22 -20.42
CA SER A 274 -11.06 13.29 -21.47
C SER A 274 -11.57 11.88 -21.78
N LEU A 275 -12.87 11.67 -21.57
CA LEU A 275 -13.55 10.42 -21.91
C LEU A 275 -13.54 10.12 -23.43
N ILE A 276 -13.17 11.10 -24.25
CA ILE A 276 -13.12 10.98 -25.73
C ILE A 276 -11.86 10.24 -26.19
N HIS A 277 -10.85 10.16 -25.33
CA HIS A 277 -9.54 9.56 -25.67
C HIS A 277 -9.24 8.27 -24.90
N ILE A 278 -10.25 7.66 -24.29
CA ILE A 278 -10.14 6.37 -23.60
C ILE A 278 -10.64 5.25 -24.51
#